data_76a05257558dcb8da580b08d415ac5aa
#
_entry.id   76a05257558dcb8da580b08d415ac5aa
#
_cell.length_a   1.000
_cell.length_b   1.000
_cell.length_c   1.000
_cell.angle_alpha   90.00
_cell.angle_beta   90.00
_cell.angle_gamma   90.00
#
_symmetry.space_group_name_H-M   'P 1'
#
loop_
_entity.id
_entity.type
_entity.pdbx_description
1 polymer ?
#
loop_
_entity_poly.entity_id
_entity_poly.type
_entity_poly.pdbx_seq_one_letter_code
_entity_poly.pdbx_strand_id
1 'polypeptide(L)'
;MDSALFNTLLPLAFFAVALLYSSVGHAGATGYLALMALAGLAPEVMRPTALVLNLAVASIAVVRFARAHQLPWRTLPYFLIGSIPAAYLAGSLEIPDEIYRPLLATVLIAAAIRLAARARSDASSERTDLPPRRFVAALVGGVIGLLAGATGTGGGVFLTPLVIARRWASTRAAAGLSAGFILANSIAGLAARPASLELLPATLPLGLAAAAAGGLIGSELGARRVSLITLRRLLAAVMAIAAARLLAG
;
A
#
# COMPACT_ATOMS: atom_id res chain seq x y z
N MET A 1 -2.03 -1.32 -27.74
CA MET A 1 -3.18 -1.77 -26.90
C MET A 1 -4.22 -0.69 -27.02
N ASP A 2 -5.44 -1.04 -27.49
CA ASP A 2 -6.48 -0.04 -27.74
C ASP A 2 -6.78 0.77 -26.48
N SER A 3 -6.78 2.10 -26.62
CA SER A 3 -7.01 3.03 -25.49
C SER A 3 -8.34 2.76 -24.76
N ALA A 4 -9.36 2.26 -25.48
CA ALA A 4 -10.65 1.89 -24.91
C ALA A 4 -10.56 0.66 -23.99
N LEU A 5 -9.84 -0.38 -24.39
CA LEU A 5 -9.59 -1.58 -23.58
C LEU A 5 -8.78 -1.23 -22.32
N PHE A 6 -7.77 -0.38 -22.44
CA PHE A 6 -6.96 0.08 -21.33
C PHE A 6 -7.80 0.84 -20.31
N ASN A 7 -8.63 1.78 -20.77
CA ASN A 7 -9.49 2.61 -19.91
C ASN A 7 -10.56 1.80 -19.17
N THR A 8 -10.95 0.62 -19.68
CA THR A 8 -11.95 -0.25 -19.04
C THR A 8 -11.30 -1.28 -18.12
N LEU A 9 -10.17 -1.87 -18.53
CA LEU A 9 -9.50 -2.93 -17.77
C LEU A 9 -8.78 -2.42 -16.52
N LEU A 10 -8.18 -1.22 -16.57
CA LEU A 10 -7.41 -0.68 -15.46
C LEU A 10 -8.27 -0.43 -14.20
N PRO A 11 -9.46 0.17 -14.27
CA PRO A 11 -10.37 0.29 -13.12
C PRO A 11 -10.79 -1.07 -12.55
N LEU A 12 -11.10 -2.06 -13.38
CA LEU A 12 -11.43 -3.42 -12.92
C LEU A 12 -10.25 -4.07 -12.19
N ALA A 13 -9.04 -3.86 -12.69
CA ALA A 13 -7.82 -4.34 -12.04
C ALA A 13 -7.58 -3.62 -10.71
N PHE A 14 -7.86 -2.31 -10.62
CA PHE A 14 -7.81 -1.56 -9.35
C PHE A 14 -8.83 -2.07 -8.34
N PHE A 15 -10.05 -2.40 -8.79
CA PHE A 15 -11.05 -3.04 -7.95
C PHE A 15 -10.53 -4.36 -7.36
N ALA A 16 -9.98 -5.26 -8.20
CA ALA A 16 -9.45 -6.54 -7.76
C ALA A 16 -8.27 -6.39 -6.78
N VAL A 17 -7.37 -5.45 -7.04
CA VAL A 17 -6.27 -5.11 -6.12
C VAL A 17 -6.81 -4.59 -4.79
N ALA A 18 -7.72 -3.62 -4.81
CA ALA A 18 -8.30 -3.05 -3.60
C ALA A 18 -9.02 -4.12 -2.77
N LEU A 19 -9.82 -4.97 -3.40
CA LEU A 19 -10.52 -6.09 -2.77
C LEU A 19 -9.55 -7.02 -2.04
N LEU A 20 -8.47 -7.40 -2.71
CA LEU A 20 -7.44 -8.27 -2.14
C LEU A 20 -6.70 -7.65 -0.97
N TYR A 21 -6.18 -6.44 -1.18
CA TYR A 21 -5.36 -5.79 -0.18
C TYR A 21 -6.17 -5.40 1.05
N SER A 22 -7.41 -4.93 0.86
CA SER A 22 -8.29 -4.58 1.98
C SER A 22 -8.73 -5.80 2.78
N SER A 23 -8.83 -6.99 2.17
CA SER A 23 -9.11 -8.22 2.89
C SER A 23 -8.01 -8.61 3.90
N VAL A 24 -6.81 -8.06 3.75
CA VAL A 24 -5.67 -8.26 4.65
C VAL A 24 -5.24 -6.99 5.39
N GLY A 25 -6.06 -5.93 5.32
CA GLY A 25 -5.85 -4.68 6.03
C GLY A 25 -4.86 -3.70 5.37
N HIS A 26 -4.70 -3.75 4.06
CA HIS A 26 -3.82 -2.85 3.29
C HIS A 26 -4.63 -2.08 2.24
N ALA A 27 -4.08 -0.95 1.72
CA ALA A 27 -4.76 -0.13 0.73
C ALA A 27 -4.51 -0.52 -0.73
N GLY A 28 -3.40 -1.20 -1.04
CA GLY A 28 -3.16 -1.76 -2.38
C GLY A 28 -2.13 -1.06 -3.26
N ALA A 29 -1.41 -0.04 -2.77
CA ALA A 29 -0.50 0.76 -3.59
C ALA A 29 0.48 -0.05 -4.43
N THR A 30 1.13 -1.06 -3.86
CA THR A 30 2.08 -1.90 -4.61
C THR A 30 1.41 -2.63 -5.77
N GLY A 31 0.15 -3.05 -5.61
CA GLY A 31 -0.62 -3.64 -6.69
C GLY A 31 -1.01 -2.61 -7.77
N TYR A 32 -1.42 -1.40 -7.36
CA TYR A 32 -1.72 -0.32 -8.31
C TYR A 32 -0.48 0.08 -9.11
N LEU A 33 0.66 0.28 -8.43
CA LEU A 33 1.93 0.59 -9.07
C LEU A 33 2.38 -0.51 -10.04
N ALA A 34 2.21 -1.79 -9.66
CA ALA A 34 2.51 -2.91 -10.54
C ALA A 34 1.66 -2.90 -11.81
N LEU A 35 0.34 -2.69 -11.68
CA LEU A 35 -0.57 -2.60 -12.83
C LEU A 35 -0.23 -1.42 -13.74
N MET A 36 0.03 -0.25 -13.16
CA MET A 36 0.41 0.94 -13.91
C MET A 36 1.78 0.78 -14.59
N ALA A 37 2.74 0.14 -13.94
CA ALA A 37 4.04 -0.19 -14.55
C ALA A 37 3.88 -1.16 -15.75
N LEU A 38 3.05 -2.20 -15.61
CA LEU A 38 2.73 -3.11 -16.73
C LEU A 38 1.99 -2.40 -17.85
N ALA A 39 1.21 -1.40 -17.53
CA ALA A 39 0.53 -0.54 -18.49
C ALA A 39 1.48 0.44 -19.20
N GLY A 40 2.72 0.61 -18.70
CA GLY A 40 3.73 1.50 -19.27
C GLY A 40 3.53 2.97 -18.90
N LEU A 41 2.83 3.26 -17.78
CA LEU A 41 2.69 4.63 -17.30
C LEU A 41 4.02 5.15 -16.76
N ALA A 42 4.23 6.46 -16.94
CA ALA A 42 5.41 7.14 -16.42
C ALA A 42 5.37 7.24 -14.88
N PRO A 43 6.52 7.19 -14.18
CA PRO A 43 6.61 7.27 -12.73
C PRO A 43 5.94 8.51 -12.12
N GLU A 44 5.98 9.64 -12.83
CA GLU A 44 5.36 10.91 -12.42
C GLU A 44 3.84 10.79 -12.30
N VAL A 45 3.21 9.96 -13.14
CA VAL A 45 1.77 9.65 -13.12
C VAL A 45 1.46 8.55 -12.10
N MET A 46 2.32 7.53 -12.02
CA MET A 46 2.11 6.36 -11.17
C MET A 46 2.08 6.70 -9.68
N ARG A 47 3.05 7.51 -9.22
CA ARG A 47 3.18 7.86 -7.79
C ARG A 47 1.95 8.59 -7.24
N PRO A 48 1.53 9.76 -7.78
CA PRO A 48 0.36 10.47 -7.26
C PRO A 48 -0.93 9.66 -7.43
N THR A 49 -1.09 8.93 -8.54
CA THR A 49 -2.27 8.06 -8.74
C THR A 49 -2.38 7.00 -7.65
N ALA A 50 -1.28 6.30 -7.33
CA ALA A 50 -1.28 5.29 -6.27
C ALA A 50 -1.57 5.89 -4.89
N LEU A 51 -1.04 7.09 -4.60
CA LEU A 51 -1.30 7.78 -3.34
C LEU A 51 -2.76 8.23 -3.20
N VAL A 52 -3.39 8.71 -4.27
CA VAL A 52 -4.82 9.08 -4.28
C VAL A 52 -5.70 7.84 -4.09
N LEU A 53 -5.43 6.74 -4.80
CA LEU A 53 -6.13 5.47 -4.60
C LEU A 53 -5.97 4.96 -3.15
N ASN A 54 -4.76 5.05 -2.60
CA ASN A 54 -4.50 4.73 -1.20
C ASN A 54 -5.31 5.58 -0.24
N LEU A 55 -5.42 6.88 -0.52
CA LEU A 55 -6.17 7.80 0.34
C LEU A 55 -7.60 7.32 0.52
N ALA A 56 -8.28 6.95 -0.57
CA ALA A 56 -9.64 6.44 -0.52
C ALA A 56 -9.74 5.11 0.24
N VAL A 57 -8.93 4.13 -0.15
CA VAL A 57 -9.03 2.78 0.42
C VAL A 57 -8.53 2.73 1.87
N ALA A 58 -7.45 3.45 2.21
CA ALA A 58 -6.95 3.52 3.58
C ALA A 58 -7.91 4.29 4.51
N SER A 59 -8.60 5.33 4.03
CA SER A 59 -9.63 6.02 4.82
C SER A 59 -10.77 5.07 5.21
N ILE A 60 -11.24 4.26 4.26
CA ILE A 60 -12.26 3.22 4.52
C ILE A 60 -11.75 2.24 5.57
N ALA A 61 -10.51 1.77 5.41
CA ALA A 61 -9.89 0.83 6.34
C ALA A 61 -9.74 1.43 7.75
N VAL A 62 -9.24 2.66 7.86
CA VAL A 62 -9.09 3.38 9.16
C VAL A 62 -10.42 3.48 9.88
N VAL A 63 -11.48 3.91 9.19
CA VAL A 63 -12.83 4.02 9.79
C VAL A 63 -13.31 2.65 10.30
N ARG A 64 -13.10 1.58 9.53
CA ARG A 64 -13.51 0.22 9.92
C ARG A 64 -12.72 -0.31 11.12
N PHE A 65 -11.39 -0.19 11.09
CA PHE A 65 -10.54 -0.62 12.20
C PHE A 65 -10.77 0.22 13.47
N ALA A 66 -11.06 1.52 13.32
CA ALA A 66 -11.42 2.38 14.44
C ALA A 66 -12.74 1.93 15.08
N ARG A 67 -13.80 1.69 14.28
CA ARG A 67 -15.09 1.19 14.77
C ARG A 67 -15.01 -0.19 15.41
N ALA A 68 -14.09 -1.04 14.92
CA ALA A 68 -13.83 -2.37 15.48
C ALA A 68 -12.90 -2.35 16.72
N HIS A 69 -12.49 -1.18 17.22
CA HIS A 69 -11.52 -1.01 18.30
C HIS A 69 -10.17 -1.70 18.07
N GLN A 70 -9.78 -1.85 16.79
CA GLN A 70 -8.56 -2.53 16.35
C GLN A 70 -7.48 -1.56 15.85
N LEU A 71 -7.74 -0.25 15.87
CA LEU A 71 -6.76 0.78 15.54
C LEU A 71 -5.96 1.13 16.81
N PRO A 72 -4.64 0.85 16.86
CA PRO A 72 -3.83 1.11 18.06
C PRO A 72 -3.45 2.59 18.15
N TRP A 73 -4.42 3.44 18.52
CA TRP A 73 -4.29 4.90 18.61
C TRP A 73 -3.11 5.37 19.47
N ARG A 74 -2.70 4.58 20.46
CA ARG A 74 -1.57 4.92 21.35
C ARG A 74 -0.21 4.66 20.69
N THR A 75 -0.11 3.67 19.81
CA THR A 75 1.16 3.25 19.19
C THR A 75 1.37 3.92 17.83
N LEU A 76 0.30 4.17 17.08
CA LEU A 76 0.34 4.78 15.76
C LEU A 76 1.12 6.10 15.73
N PRO A 77 0.91 7.08 16.63
CA PRO A 77 1.61 8.36 16.60
C PRO A 77 3.14 8.22 16.67
N TYR A 78 3.66 7.23 17.38
CA TYR A 78 5.11 7.04 17.50
C TYR A 78 5.76 6.67 16.17
N PHE A 79 5.06 5.91 15.32
CA PHE A 79 5.52 5.64 13.97
C PHE A 79 5.35 6.87 13.06
N LEU A 80 4.26 7.63 13.22
CA LEU A 80 3.95 8.79 12.39
C LEU A 80 4.90 9.96 12.60
N ILE A 81 5.40 10.17 13.83
CA ILE A 81 6.39 11.22 14.14
C ILE A 81 7.63 11.11 13.24
N GLY A 82 8.10 9.90 12.97
CA GLY A 82 9.22 9.69 12.06
C GLY A 82 8.78 9.62 10.59
N SER A 83 7.65 8.96 10.30
CA SER A 83 7.28 8.65 8.93
C SER A 83 6.72 9.83 8.13
N ILE A 84 5.93 10.71 8.75
CA ILE A 84 5.35 11.86 8.05
C ILE A 84 6.42 12.80 7.50
N PRO A 85 7.40 13.30 8.32
CA PRO A 85 8.48 14.12 7.79
C PRO A 85 9.31 13.41 6.74
N ALA A 86 9.62 12.13 6.96
CA ALA A 86 10.42 11.32 6.05
C ALA A 86 9.70 11.09 4.71
N ALA A 87 8.40 10.78 4.74
CA ALA A 87 7.60 10.60 3.54
C ALA A 87 7.42 11.91 2.76
N TYR A 88 7.26 13.03 3.46
CA TYR A 88 7.20 14.35 2.85
C TYR A 88 8.53 14.67 2.15
N LEU A 89 9.67 14.54 2.86
CA LEU A 89 11.00 14.81 2.30
C LEU A 89 11.28 13.92 1.08
N ALA A 90 11.08 12.62 1.18
CA ALA A 90 11.30 11.71 0.06
C ALA A 90 10.29 11.92 -1.08
N GLY A 91 9.06 12.32 -0.75
CA GLY A 91 8.02 12.68 -1.73
C GLY A 91 8.36 13.93 -2.52
N SER A 92 9.05 14.92 -1.92
CA SER A 92 9.46 16.15 -2.59
C SER A 92 10.65 15.98 -3.53
N LEU A 93 11.41 14.88 -3.40
CA LEU A 93 12.57 14.62 -4.26
C LEU A 93 12.15 14.19 -5.66
N GLU A 94 12.83 14.77 -6.66
CA GLU A 94 12.79 14.28 -8.04
C GLU A 94 13.76 13.12 -8.15
N ILE A 95 13.20 11.91 -8.20
CA ILE A 95 14.01 10.70 -8.30
C ILE A 95 14.11 10.34 -9.79
N PRO A 96 15.33 10.35 -10.37
CA PRO A 96 15.53 9.93 -11.75
C PRO A 96 15.01 8.52 -11.99
N ASP A 97 14.54 8.26 -13.21
CA ASP A 97 13.96 6.97 -13.59
C ASP A 97 14.90 5.80 -13.36
N GLU A 98 16.21 6.00 -13.56
CA GLU A 98 17.26 5.01 -13.36
C GLU A 98 17.35 4.54 -11.90
N ILE A 99 16.94 5.38 -10.94
CA ILE A 99 16.89 5.05 -9.51
C ILE A 99 15.48 4.59 -9.13
N TYR A 100 14.44 5.25 -9.65
CA TYR A 100 13.06 4.95 -9.29
C TYR A 100 12.65 3.54 -9.71
N ARG A 101 12.95 3.15 -10.96
CA ARG A 101 12.55 1.83 -11.49
C ARG A 101 13.12 0.66 -10.69
N PRO A 102 14.43 0.56 -10.39
CA PRO A 102 14.96 -0.53 -9.58
C PRO A 102 14.49 -0.46 -8.12
N LEU A 103 14.31 0.75 -7.57
CA LEU A 103 13.76 0.93 -6.24
C LEU A 103 12.32 0.36 -6.17
N LEU A 104 11.46 0.75 -7.10
CA LEU A 104 10.10 0.23 -7.16
C LEU A 104 10.07 -1.28 -7.43
N ALA A 105 10.91 -1.77 -8.33
CA ALA A 105 11.02 -3.21 -8.62
C ALA A 105 11.38 -4.00 -7.35
N THR A 106 12.35 -3.53 -6.55
CA THR A 106 12.71 -4.14 -5.28
C THR A 106 11.53 -4.20 -4.31
N VAL A 107 10.77 -3.10 -4.21
CA VAL A 107 9.55 -3.04 -3.39
C VAL A 107 8.49 -4.04 -3.88
N LEU A 108 8.28 -4.13 -5.20
CA LEU A 108 7.32 -5.06 -5.78
C LEU A 108 7.72 -6.52 -5.57
N ILE A 109 9.01 -6.86 -5.68
CA ILE A 109 9.54 -8.20 -5.39
C ILE A 109 9.29 -8.56 -3.92
N ALA A 110 9.64 -7.67 -3.00
CA ALA A 110 9.42 -7.90 -1.57
C ALA A 110 7.92 -8.10 -1.25
N ALA A 111 7.05 -7.31 -1.88
CA ALA A 111 5.61 -7.42 -1.75
C ALA A 111 5.06 -8.73 -2.36
N ALA A 112 5.57 -9.14 -3.52
CA ALA A 112 5.19 -10.39 -4.21
C ALA A 112 5.56 -11.62 -3.36
N ILE A 113 6.80 -11.69 -2.89
CA ILE A 113 7.29 -12.77 -2.00
C ILE A 113 6.40 -12.87 -0.76
N ARG A 114 6.10 -11.74 -0.15
CA ARG A 114 5.28 -11.68 1.04
C ARG A 114 3.84 -12.12 0.80
N LEU A 115 3.25 -11.70 -0.31
CA LEU A 115 1.89 -12.08 -0.68
C LEU A 115 1.79 -13.58 -0.97
N ALA A 116 2.81 -14.15 -1.64
CA ALA A 116 2.92 -15.59 -1.89
C ALA A 116 3.13 -16.39 -0.59
N ALA A 117 3.96 -15.90 0.33
CA ALA A 117 4.18 -16.56 1.62
C ALA A 117 2.92 -16.59 2.49
N ARG A 118 2.15 -15.48 2.52
CA ARG A 118 0.85 -15.42 3.23
C ARG A 118 -0.22 -16.35 2.64
N ALA A 119 -0.11 -16.72 1.37
CA ALA A 119 -1.00 -17.69 0.77
C ALA A 119 -0.82 -19.12 1.34
N ARG A 120 0.27 -19.37 2.08
CA ARG A 120 0.62 -20.66 2.70
C ARG A 120 0.38 -20.72 4.20
N SER A 121 0.15 -19.60 4.87
CA SER A 121 0.09 -19.53 6.34
C SER A 121 -1.16 -18.80 6.82
N ASP A 122 -2.10 -19.54 7.38
CA ASP A 122 -3.29 -19.02 8.10
C ASP A 122 -3.03 -18.88 9.62
N ALA A 123 -1.79 -18.69 10.04
CA ALA A 123 -1.43 -18.64 11.46
C ALA A 123 -1.91 -17.34 12.13
N SER A 124 -3.01 -17.45 12.86
CA SER A 124 -3.44 -16.48 13.86
C SER A 124 -2.54 -16.57 15.10
N SER A 125 -1.55 -15.72 15.19
CA SER A 125 -0.75 -15.58 16.42
C SER A 125 -1.48 -14.63 17.39
N GLU A 126 -2.26 -15.19 18.27
CA GLU A 126 -2.82 -14.48 19.45
C GLU A 126 -1.77 -14.45 20.59
N ARG A 127 -0.70 -13.71 20.45
CA ARG A 127 0.26 -13.54 21.54
C ARG A 127 0.47 -12.07 21.87
N THR A 128 0.59 -11.83 23.18
CA THR A 128 0.75 -10.55 23.89
C THR A 128 1.59 -9.54 23.14
N ASP A 129 0.97 -8.40 22.85
CA ASP A 129 1.61 -7.30 22.17
C ASP A 129 2.59 -6.60 23.12
N LEU A 130 3.87 -6.57 22.72
CA LEU A 130 4.90 -5.78 23.38
C LEU A 130 5.12 -4.51 22.52
N PRO A 131 4.54 -3.37 22.88
CA PRO A 131 4.69 -2.17 22.07
C PRO A 131 6.18 -1.76 22.00
N PRO A 132 6.63 -1.27 20.83
CA PRO A 132 8.01 -0.84 20.66
C PRO A 132 8.32 0.37 21.53
N ARG A 133 9.59 0.55 21.92
CA ARG A 133 10.04 1.81 22.49
C ARG A 133 9.75 2.95 21.52
N ARG A 134 9.28 4.10 22.02
CA ARG A 134 8.84 5.26 21.21
C ARG A 134 9.90 5.66 20.16
N PHE A 135 11.16 5.73 20.57
CA PHE A 135 12.28 6.06 19.68
C PHE A 135 12.45 5.02 18.55
N VAL A 136 12.35 3.72 18.87
CA VAL A 136 12.46 2.64 17.87
C VAL A 136 11.30 2.73 16.86
N ALA A 137 10.08 2.99 17.36
CA ALA A 137 8.91 3.18 16.48
C ALA A 137 9.10 4.38 15.54
N ALA A 138 9.61 5.51 16.05
CA ALA A 138 9.87 6.70 15.24
C ALA A 138 10.97 6.44 14.18
N LEU A 139 12.07 5.77 14.56
CA LEU A 139 13.14 5.43 13.63
C LEU A 139 12.65 4.49 12.52
N VAL A 140 11.95 3.43 12.89
CA VAL A 140 11.34 2.48 11.92
C VAL A 140 10.32 3.20 11.04
N GLY A 141 9.48 4.05 11.64
CA GLY A 141 8.55 4.90 10.91
C GLY A 141 9.26 5.78 9.89
N GLY A 142 10.37 6.42 10.28
CA GLY A 142 11.18 7.27 9.41
C GLY A 142 11.74 6.51 8.20
N VAL A 143 12.38 5.36 8.43
CA VAL A 143 12.93 4.53 7.34
C VAL A 143 11.83 4.08 6.37
N ILE A 144 10.70 3.58 6.90
CA ILE A 144 9.59 3.14 6.06
C ILE A 144 8.92 4.35 5.37
N GLY A 145 8.85 5.50 6.06
CA GLY A 145 8.32 6.75 5.50
C GLY A 145 9.13 7.24 4.30
N LEU A 146 10.47 7.18 4.37
CA LEU A 146 11.35 7.49 3.22
C LEU A 146 11.02 6.61 2.02
N LEU A 147 10.93 5.28 2.22
CA LEU A 147 10.58 4.35 1.14
C LEU A 147 9.16 4.62 0.61
N ALA A 148 8.21 4.91 1.50
CA ALA A 148 6.82 5.20 1.13
C ALA A 148 6.70 6.48 0.28
N GLY A 149 7.38 7.55 0.68
CA GLY A 149 7.40 8.82 -0.05
C GLY A 149 8.14 8.70 -1.38
N ALA A 150 9.30 8.04 -1.40
CA ALA A 150 10.09 7.82 -2.60
C ALA A 150 9.33 7.02 -3.67
N THR A 151 8.59 5.98 -3.27
CA THR A 151 7.94 5.04 -4.20
C THR A 151 6.46 5.28 -4.42
N GLY A 152 5.78 6.02 -3.55
CA GLY A 152 4.32 6.17 -3.58
C GLY A 152 3.54 4.98 -3.00
N THR A 153 4.21 4.06 -2.26
CA THR A 153 3.58 2.83 -1.75
C THR A 153 2.78 3.02 -0.45
N GLY A 154 2.91 4.15 0.23
CA GLY A 154 2.28 4.39 1.54
C GLY A 154 2.86 3.59 2.70
N GLY A 155 3.80 2.66 2.47
CA GLY A 155 4.65 2.00 3.46
C GLY A 155 4.05 0.81 4.22
N GLY A 156 2.73 0.57 4.15
CA GLY A 156 2.08 -0.51 4.92
C GLY A 156 2.59 -1.91 4.62
N VAL A 157 3.07 -2.14 3.39
CA VAL A 157 3.64 -3.42 2.97
C VAL A 157 4.89 -3.79 3.78
N PHE A 158 5.64 -2.81 4.26
CA PHE A 158 6.82 -2.99 5.11
C PHE A 158 6.48 -3.02 6.59
N LEU A 159 5.57 -2.13 7.03
CA LEU A 159 5.23 -1.98 8.45
C LEU A 159 4.57 -3.24 9.03
N THR A 160 3.56 -3.77 8.36
CA THR A 160 2.79 -4.93 8.87
C THR A 160 3.66 -6.15 9.18
N PRO A 161 4.59 -6.63 8.28
CA PRO A 161 5.40 -7.80 8.59
C PRO A 161 6.35 -7.56 9.74
N LEU A 162 6.93 -6.36 9.79
CA LEU A 162 7.86 -6.00 10.84
C LEU A 162 7.18 -6.02 12.22
N VAL A 163 6.02 -5.38 12.31
CA VAL A 163 5.24 -5.30 13.54
C VAL A 163 4.80 -6.68 14.03
N ILE A 164 4.37 -7.56 13.11
CA ILE A 164 3.99 -8.94 13.44
C ILE A 164 5.20 -9.77 13.83
N ALA A 165 6.30 -9.70 13.04
CA ALA A 165 7.51 -10.47 13.30
C ALA A 165 8.16 -10.11 14.65
N ARG A 166 8.10 -8.81 15.03
CA ARG A 166 8.60 -8.31 16.30
C ARG A 166 7.59 -8.49 17.45
N ARG A 167 6.40 -9.01 17.19
CA ARG A 167 5.31 -9.16 18.16
C ARG A 167 4.90 -7.84 18.82
N TRP A 168 4.98 -6.74 18.07
CA TRP A 168 4.57 -5.40 18.55
C TRP A 168 3.07 -5.17 18.48
N ALA A 169 2.37 -5.97 17.68
CA ALA A 169 0.91 -5.97 17.59
C ALA A 169 0.40 -7.31 17.07
N SER A 170 -0.82 -7.66 17.44
CA SER A 170 -1.57 -8.76 16.83
C SER A 170 -1.81 -8.52 15.34
N THR A 171 -2.16 -9.55 14.59
CA THR A 171 -2.40 -9.43 13.14
C THR A 171 -3.46 -8.37 12.83
N ARG A 172 -4.53 -8.29 13.63
CA ARG A 172 -5.61 -7.31 13.45
C ARG A 172 -5.17 -5.89 13.80
N ALA A 173 -4.49 -5.72 14.92
CA ALA A 173 -3.94 -4.42 15.33
C ALA A 173 -2.86 -3.94 14.35
N ALA A 174 -2.03 -4.84 13.80
CA ALA A 174 -1.06 -4.52 12.77
C ALA A 174 -1.72 -4.05 11.46
N ALA A 175 -2.87 -4.62 11.09
CA ALA A 175 -3.65 -4.17 9.93
C ALA A 175 -4.22 -2.75 10.16
N GLY A 176 -4.79 -2.49 11.34
CA GLY A 176 -5.25 -1.14 11.71
C GLY A 176 -4.12 -0.12 11.74
N LEU A 177 -2.98 -0.48 12.36
CA LEU A 177 -1.78 0.34 12.39
C LEU A 177 -1.31 0.71 10.98
N SER A 178 -1.27 -0.29 10.08
CA SER A 178 -0.86 -0.07 8.69
C SER A 178 -1.84 0.79 7.92
N ALA A 179 -3.14 0.66 8.13
CA ALA A 179 -4.13 1.51 7.48
C ALA A 179 -3.92 2.99 7.86
N GLY A 180 -3.76 3.30 9.16
CA GLY A 180 -3.46 4.66 9.63
C GLY A 180 -2.13 5.18 9.12
N PHE A 181 -1.12 4.33 9.08
CA PHE A 181 0.22 4.66 8.57
C PHE A 181 0.20 4.97 7.06
N ILE A 182 -0.48 4.14 6.25
CA ILE A 182 -0.65 4.35 4.82
C ILE A 182 -1.38 5.67 4.55
N LEU A 183 -2.47 5.92 5.27
CA LEU A 183 -3.27 7.14 5.12
C LEU A 183 -2.40 8.37 5.35
N ALA A 184 -1.70 8.44 6.48
CA ALA A 184 -0.86 9.57 6.86
C ALA A 184 0.29 9.81 5.88
N ASN A 185 0.99 8.74 5.46
CA ASN A 185 2.08 8.86 4.49
C ASN A 185 1.60 9.19 3.08
N SER A 186 0.40 8.75 2.70
CA SER A 186 -0.19 9.13 1.40
C SER A 186 -0.55 10.62 1.37
N ILE A 187 -1.08 11.16 2.48
CA ILE A 187 -1.31 12.61 2.63
C ILE A 187 0.03 13.36 2.55
N ALA A 188 1.03 12.91 3.30
CA ALA A 188 2.35 13.56 3.32
C ALA A 188 3.02 13.55 1.94
N GLY A 189 2.97 12.42 1.23
CA GLY A 189 3.54 12.27 -0.10
C GLY A 189 2.84 13.13 -1.17
N LEU A 190 1.51 13.26 -1.11
CA LEU A 190 0.76 14.16 -2.00
C LEU A 190 1.01 15.64 -1.67
N ALA A 191 1.07 15.97 -0.38
CA ALA A 191 1.36 17.34 0.07
C ALA A 191 2.78 17.78 -0.30
N ALA A 192 3.71 16.84 -0.47
CA ALA A 192 5.09 17.13 -0.86
C ALA A 192 5.22 17.65 -2.31
N ARG A 193 4.28 17.28 -3.20
CA ARG A 193 4.28 17.66 -4.63
C ARG A 193 2.86 17.96 -5.12
N PRO A 194 2.27 19.11 -4.76
CA PRO A 194 0.91 19.44 -5.18
C PRO A 194 0.74 19.48 -6.71
N ALA A 195 1.75 19.95 -7.43
CA ALA A 195 1.74 20.01 -8.90
C ALA A 195 1.59 18.60 -9.56
N SER A 196 1.96 17.53 -8.86
CA SER A 196 1.77 16.18 -9.39
C SER A 196 0.29 15.77 -9.53
N LEU A 197 -0.63 16.50 -8.89
CA LEU A 197 -2.06 16.28 -9.03
C LEU A 197 -2.59 16.65 -10.42
N GLU A 198 -1.89 17.53 -11.14
CA GLU A 198 -2.21 17.89 -12.53
C GLU A 198 -1.91 16.76 -13.51
N LEU A 199 -1.03 15.82 -13.12
CA LEU A 199 -0.64 14.67 -13.93
C LEU A 199 -1.59 13.46 -13.77
N LEU A 200 -2.63 13.60 -12.95
CA LEU A 200 -3.56 12.49 -12.70
C LEU A 200 -4.35 12.14 -13.98
N PRO A 201 -4.48 10.83 -14.30
CA PRO A 201 -5.18 10.43 -15.50
C PRO A 201 -6.68 10.79 -15.44
N ALA A 202 -7.26 11.17 -16.57
CA ALA A 202 -8.68 11.49 -16.66
C ALA A 202 -9.60 10.32 -16.25
N THR A 203 -9.09 9.08 -16.31
CA THR A 203 -9.79 7.86 -15.86
C THR A 203 -9.75 7.64 -14.36
N LEU A 204 -9.01 8.48 -13.60
CA LEU A 204 -8.87 8.32 -12.16
C LEU A 204 -10.19 8.28 -11.39
N PRO A 205 -11.23 9.10 -11.67
CA PRO A 205 -12.50 9.02 -10.94
C PRO A 205 -13.14 7.64 -11.00
N LEU A 206 -13.10 6.98 -12.17
CA LEU A 206 -13.59 5.62 -12.33
C LEU A 206 -12.72 4.61 -11.57
N GLY A 207 -11.40 4.76 -11.65
CA GLY A 207 -10.43 3.95 -10.89
C GLY A 207 -10.62 4.10 -9.38
N LEU A 208 -10.88 5.32 -8.90
CA LEU A 208 -11.12 5.63 -7.51
C LEU A 208 -12.42 4.98 -7.00
N ALA A 209 -13.51 5.09 -7.77
CA ALA A 209 -14.79 4.44 -7.45
C ALA A 209 -14.64 2.91 -7.40
N ALA A 210 -13.93 2.33 -8.38
CA ALA A 210 -13.63 0.90 -8.43
C ALA A 210 -12.77 0.43 -7.24
N ALA A 211 -11.70 1.15 -6.92
CA ALA A 211 -10.86 0.85 -5.78
C ALA A 211 -11.60 1.00 -4.44
N ALA A 212 -12.43 2.04 -4.28
CA ALA A 212 -13.27 2.23 -3.10
C ALA A 212 -14.27 1.07 -2.93
N ALA A 213 -14.97 0.68 -4.00
CA ALA A 213 -15.88 -0.47 -3.98
C ALA A 213 -15.15 -1.78 -3.64
N GLY A 214 -14.00 -2.03 -4.28
CA GLY A 214 -13.14 -3.17 -3.96
C GLY A 214 -12.66 -3.15 -2.51
N GLY A 215 -12.29 -1.98 -2.00
CA GLY A 215 -11.87 -1.76 -0.62
C GLY A 215 -12.97 -2.06 0.40
N LEU A 216 -14.18 -1.60 0.13
CA LEU A 216 -15.37 -1.87 0.96
C LEU A 216 -15.69 -3.36 1.02
N ILE A 217 -15.79 -4.02 -0.13
CA ILE A 217 -16.10 -5.46 -0.23
C ILE A 217 -14.95 -6.29 0.35
N GLY A 218 -13.71 -5.97 0.01
CA GLY A 218 -12.53 -6.71 0.46
C GLY A 218 -12.36 -6.69 1.97
N SER A 219 -12.59 -5.53 2.60
CA SER A 219 -12.52 -5.43 4.05
C SER A 219 -13.62 -6.23 4.78
N GLU A 220 -14.81 -6.34 4.18
CA GLU A 220 -15.89 -7.19 4.70
C GLU A 220 -15.56 -8.68 4.56
N LEU A 221 -15.06 -9.11 3.37
CA LEU A 221 -14.63 -10.49 3.14
C LEU A 221 -13.47 -10.89 4.07
N GLY A 222 -12.54 -9.99 4.30
CA GLY A 222 -11.45 -10.20 5.26
C GLY A 222 -11.94 -10.41 6.68
N ALA A 223 -12.98 -9.69 7.10
CA ALA A 223 -13.63 -9.87 8.40
C ALA A 223 -14.30 -11.25 8.51
N ARG A 224 -14.86 -11.78 7.43
CA ARG A 224 -15.52 -13.11 7.35
C ARG A 224 -14.56 -14.28 7.14
N ARG A 225 -13.25 -14.06 7.12
CA ARG A 225 -12.20 -15.10 6.92
C ARG A 225 -12.31 -15.88 5.59
N VAL A 226 -12.82 -15.24 4.54
CA VAL A 226 -12.88 -15.88 3.21
C VAL A 226 -11.47 -16.04 2.66
N SER A 227 -11.13 -17.26 2.22
CA SER A 227 -9.81 -17.53 1.63
C SER A 227 -9.70 -16.94 0.22
N LEU A 228 -8.73 -16.07 0.02
CA LEU A 228 -8.43 -15.44 -1.28
C LEU A 228 -7.06 -15.90 -1.82
N ILE A 229 -6.70 -17.16 -1.57
CA ILE A 229 -5.37 -17.72 -1.89
C ILE A 229 -5.05 -17.55 -3.38
N THR A 230 -5.96 -17.95 -4.27
CA THR A 230 -5.77 -17.87 -5.72
C THR A 230 -5.52 -16.43 -6.17
N LEU A 231 -6.32 -15.51 -5.68
CA LEU A 231 -6.19 -14.10 -6.03
C LEU A 231 -4.87 -13.49 -5.49
N ARG A 232 -4.43 -13.89 -4.29
CA ARG A 232 -3.11 -13.51 -3.74
C ARG A 232 -1.96 -14.02 -4.60
N ARG A 233 -2.04 -15.26 -5.09
CA ARG A 233 -1.02 -15.85 -5.98
C ARG A 233 -0.98 -15.13 -7.33
N LEU A 234 -2.14 -14.85 -7.93
CA LEU A 234 -2.21 -14.09 -9.19
C LEU A 234 -1.59 -12.70 -9.04
N LEU A 235 -1.94 -11.99 -7.96
CA LEU A 235 -1.37 -10.66 -7.75
C LEU A 235 0.14 -10.71 -7.46
N ALA A 236 0.62 -11.71 -6.74
CA ALA A 236 2.06 -11.92 -6.55
C ALA A 236 2.78 -12.13 -7.90
N ALA A 237 2.20 -12.91 -8.81
CA ALA A 237 2.73 -13.10 -10.16
C ALA A 237 2.74 -11.80 -10.96
N VAL A 238 1.64 -11.03 -10.94
CA VAL A 238 1.56 -9.71 -11.59
C VAL A 238 2.65 -8.77 -11.09
N MET A 239 2.87 -8.72 -9.78
CA MET A 239 3.92 -7.88 -9.18
C MET A 239 5.33 -8.33 -9.57
N ALA A 240 5.58 -9.63 -9.65
CA ALA A 240 6.87 -10.18 -10.08
C ALA A 240 7.15 -9.84 -11.56
N ILE A 241 6.14 -9.97 -12.44
CA ILE A 241 6.24 -9.60 -13.85
C ILE A 241 6.47 -8.09 -14.00
N ALA A 242 5.75 -7.27 -13.24
CA ALA A 242 5.94 -5.81 -13.25
C ALA A 242 7.35 -5.41 -12.80
N ALA A 243 7.87 -6.05 -11.75
CA ALA A 243 9.23 -5.82 -11.28
C ALA A 243 10.27 -6.21 -12.34
N ALA A 244 10.11 -7.37 -12.98
CA ALA A 244 10.99 -7.80 -14.06
C ALA A 244 10.98 -6.80 -15.23
N ARG A 245 9.81 -6.29 -15.62
CA ARG A 245 9.68 -5.26 -16.66
C ARG A 245 10.37 -3.96 -16.29
N LEU A 246 10.24 -3.50 -15.04
CA LEU A 246 10.91 -2.28 -14.56
C LEU A 246 12.43 -2.40 -14.53
N LEU A 247 12.97 -3.61 -14.36
CA LEU A 247 14.41 -3.87 -14.38
C LEU A 247 14.96 -4.07 -15.81
N ALA A 248 14.11 -4.46 -16.75
CA ALA A 248 14.52 -4.69 -18.14
C ALA A 248 14.56 -3.41 -19.00
N GLY A 249 14.06 -2.27 -18.48
CA GLY A 249 14.05 -0.97 -19.17
C GLY A 249 12.69 -0.51 -19.58
#